data_e099ceb01cda1377d860e406af273b90
#
_entry.id   e099ceb01cda1377d860e406af273b90
#
_cell.length_a   1.000
_cell.length_b   1.000
_cell.length_c   1.000
_cell.angle_alpha   90.00
_cell.angle_beta   90.00
_cell.angle_gamma   90.00
#
_symmetry.space_group_name_H-M   'P 1'
#
loop_
_entity.id
_entity.type
_entity.pdbx_description
1 polymer ?
#
loop_
_entity_poly.entity_id
_entity_poly.type
_entity_poly.pdbx_seq_one_letter_code
_entity_poly.pdbx_strand_id
1 'polypeptide(L)'
;MLLADLGADVVKVESPEGDSTRSTGAGRDGLSWYFAAFNRNKRSIVLDLKREADREVLARLIARADVLVENFRPGVLAALGFPPDRLEALNPRLVTCSINGFGSTGPYAERPAFDFIAQAMSGFMATNGWDGGPPLRAAAPITDLLAGLYAALATLAALRARDASGRGQRVEAAMLTSMVATLGYLVPEYLATGRPPPRTGNDHPILAPYGLFRTADRPIAVAPASAPIVRRFLAALGLEALLAEPCFASNAERVRHREELRARIEAVLASAPAAEWIARLNAAGVPCGPVNGLAEALADPQLLAQEMVLEMEQPGLGLVRTTGFPMKLAATPCRLRRPAPGLGEHGSEILAELGQGPLEAGPAAPARAEQEGSGAQVAGLEVQLEHGAGHAGEAGELAVRRQRPEGAPVVDQGGEVRVGEQRPERGRGDALGAAGRDRVEPGGEPGGDAPPAPPGRPEIGEG
;
A
#
# COMPACT_ATOMS: atom_id res chain seq x y z
N MET A 1 -7.72 -5.85 -6.75
CA MET A 1 -8.45 -4.61 -7.09
C MET A 1 -7.54 -3.58 -7.75
N LEU A 2 -6.42 -3.16 -7.15
CA LEU A 2 -5.57 -2.09 -7.71
C LEU A 2 -5.15 -2.34 -9.16
N LEU A 3 -4.65 -3.53 -9.48
CA LEU A 3 -4.28 -3.89 -10.85
C LEU A 3 -5.48 -3.89 -11.79
N ALA A 4 -6.65 -4.36 -11.31
CA ALA A 4 -7.89 -4.30 -12.07
C ALA A 4 -8.31 -2.85 -12.36
N ASP A 5 -8.23 -1.96 -11.39
CA ASP A 5 -8.54 -0.53 -11.57
C ASP A 5 -7.60 0.14 -12.59
N LEU A 6 -6.35 -0.31 -12.66
CA LEU A 6 -5.35 0.12 -13.65
C LEU A 6 -5.54 -0.49 -15.04
N GLY A 7 -6.51 -1.37 -15.25
CA GLY A 7 -6.83 -1.92 -16.57
C GLY A 7 -6.61 -3.41 -16.75
N ALA A 8 -6.05 -4.11 -15.77
CA ALA A 8 -5.88 -5.55 -15.84
C ALA A 8 -7.23 -6.27 -15.92
N ASP A 9 -7.30 -7.36 -16.71
CA ASP A 9 -8.36 -8.33 -16.62
C ASP A 9 -8.04 -9.33 -15.51
N VAL A 10 -8.83 -9.31 -14.45
CA VAL A 10 -8.58 -10.11 -13.26
C VAL A 10 -9.67 -11.17 -13.12
N VAL A 11 -9.27 -12.43 -13.22
CA VAL A 11 -10.12 -13.59 -12.93
C VAL A 11 -9.90 -14.02 -11.48
N LYS A 12 -10.95 -13.91 -10.67
CA LYS A 12 -10.99 -14.42 -9.30
C LYS A 12 -11.46 -15.87 -9.32
N VAL A 13 -10.57 -16.77 -8.97
CA VAL A 13 -10.87 -18.19 -8.78
C VAL A 13 -11.34 -18.39 -7.34
N GLU A 14 -12.52 -18.91 -7.15
CA GLU A 14 -13.14 -19.13 -5.86
C GLU A 14 -13.48 -20.60 -5.65
N SER A 15 -13.46 -21.08 -4.40
CA SER A 15 -14.01 -22.39 -4.05
C SER A 15 -15.54 -22.43 -4.23
N PRO A 16 -16.17 -23.60 -4.20
CA PRO A 16 -17.64 -23.70 -4.23
C PRO A 16 -18.35 -22.92 -3.12
N GLU A 17 -17.69 -22.78 -1.97
CA GLU A 17 -18.19 -22.00 -0.83
C GLU A 17 -18.03 -20.49 -1.02
N GLY A 18 -17.23 -20.07 -2.00
CA GLY A 18 -16.87 -18.67 -2.25
C GLY A 18 -15.82 -18.12 -1.26
N ASP A 19 -15.44 -16.88 -1.51
CA ASP A 19 -14.58 -16.10 -0.61
C ASP A 19 -15.33 -15.79 0.69
N SER A 20 -14.69 -16.02 1.85
CA SER A 20 -15.28 -15.74 3.16
C SER A 20 -15.73 -14.29 3.33
N THR A 21 -15.09 -13.34 2.64
CA THR A 21 -15.46 -11.92 2.67
C THR A 21 -16.83 -11.66 2.05
N ARG A 22 -17.40 -12.59 1.28
CA ARG A 22 -18.77 -12.47 0.76
C ARG A 22 -19.84 -12.41 1.85
N SER A 23 -19.56 -13.04 3.01
CA SER A 23 -20.46 -13.07 4.19
C SER A 23 -19.91 -12.28 5.39
N THR A 24 -18.76 -11.60 5.26
CA THR A 24 -18.12 -10.87 6.36
C THR A 24 -18.73 -9.49 6.52
N GLY A 25 -19.10 -9.13 7.75
CA GLY A 25 -19.59 -7.80 8.11
C GLY A 25 -21.01 -7.51 7.61
N ALA A 26 -21.36 -6.23 7.56
CA ALA A 26 -22.67 -5.80 7.06
C ALA A 26 -22.78 -6.02 5.55
N GLY A 27 -23.96 -6.43 5.11
CA GLY A 27 -24.27 -6.67 3.71
C GLY A 27 -25.77 -6.58 3.46
N ARG A 28 -26.15 -6.80 2.22
CA ARG A 28 -27.55 -6.87 1.80
C ARG A 28 -27.70 -7.91 0.69
N ASP A 29 -28.76 -8.68 0.71
CA ASP A 29 -29.13 -9.66 -0.33
C ASP A 29 -27.98 -10.64 -0.70
N GLY A 30 -27.21 -11.09 0.32
CA GLY A 30 -26.13 -12.07 0.15
C GLY A 30 -24.80 -11.50 -0.33
N LEU A 31 -24.68 -10.18 -0.47
CA LEU A 31 -23.40 -9.50 -0.81
C LEU A 31 -22.96 -8.59 0.33
N SER A 32 -21.74 -8.84 0.83
CA SER A 32 -21.08 -8.02 1.84
C SER A 32 -20.50 -6.73 1.25
N TRP A 33 -20.64 -5.62 1.98
CA TRP A 33 -19.93 -4.37 1.66
C TRP A 33 -18.41 -4.55 1.65
N TYR A 34 -17.89 -5.45 2.49
CA TYR A 34 -16.47 -5.78 2.53
C TYR A 34 -16.02 -6.40 1.20
N PHE A 35 -16.77 -7.39 0.69
CA PHE A 35 -16.48 -8.00 -0.60
C PHE A 35 -16.59 -7.00 -1.75
N ALA A 36 -17.65 -6.21 -1.78
CA ALA A 36 -17.90 -5.21 -2.82
C ALA A 36 -16.76 -4.18 -2.90
N ALA A 37 -16.22 -3.73 -1.75
CA ALA A 37 -15.17 -2.73 -1.69
C ALA A 37 -13.85 -3.16 -2.36
N PHE A 38 -13.54 -4.49 -2.36
CA PHE A 38 -12.24 -4.98 -2.83
C PHE A 38 -12.30 -5.83 -4.11
N ASN A 39 -13.49 -6.08 -4.67
CA ASN A 39 -13.64 -7.00 -5.80
C ASN A 39 -14.24 -6.38 -7.07
N ARG A 40 -14.40 -5.05 -7.12
CA ARG A 40 -14.76 -4.36 -8.38
C ARG A 40 -13.74 -4.64 -9.48
N ASN A 41 -14.18 -4.58 -10.73
CA ASN A 41 -13.36 -4.82 -11.92
C ASN A 41 -12.81 -6.25 -12.04
N LYS A 42 -13.31 -7.22 -11.26
CA LYS A 42 -12.92 -8.64 -11.38
C LYS A 42 -14.01 -9.46 -12.05
N ARG A 43 -13.61 -10.57 -12.67
CA ARG A 43 -14.48 -11.66 -13.11
C ARG A 43 -14.37 -12.80 -12.11
N SER A 44 -15.43 -13.59 -11.88
CA SER A 44 -15.41 -14.74 -10.95
C SER A 44 -15.69 -16.03 -11.68
N ILE A 45 -14.91 -17.07 -11.34
CA ILE A 45 -15.14 -18.47 -11.69
C ILE A 45 -15.04 -19.32 -10.43
N VAL A 46 -15.89 -20.32 -10.30
CA VAL A 46 -15.84 -21.32 -9.22
C VAL A 46 -15.08 -22.55 -9.70
N LEU A 47 -14.03 -22.92 -8.96
CA LEU A 47 -13.27 -24.15 -9.17
C LEU A 47 -13.06 -24.85 -7.82
N ASP A 48 -13.44 -26.13 -7.73
CA ASP A 48 -13.08 -26.99 -6.62
C ASP A 48 -11.68 -27.58 -6.87
N LEU A 49 -10.65 -26.94 -6.33
CA LEU A 49 -9.26 -27.38 -6.55
C LEU A 49 -8.91 -28.75 -5.92
N LYS A 50 -9.85 -29.39 -5.23
CA LYS A 50 -9.75 -30.80 -4.83
C LYS A 50 -10.03 -31.74 -6.01
N ARG A 51 -10.79 -31.29 -7.02
CA ARG A 51 -11.11 -32.05 -8.23
C ARG A 51 -10.01 -31.86 -9.27
N GLU A 52 -9.61 -32.96 -9.91
CA GLU A 52 -8.56 -32.92 -10.96
C GLU A 52 -9.00 -32.10 -12.18
N ALA A 53 -10.24 -32.26 -12.62
CA ALA A 53 -10.82 -31.51 -13.74
C ALA A 53 -10.72 -29.99 -13.53
N ASP A 54 -10.98 -29.51 -12.31
CA ASP A 54 -10.94 -28.09 -11.98
C ASP A 54 -9.51 -27.58 -11.86
N ARG A 55 -8.56 -28.43 -11.38
CA ARG A 55 -7.13 -28.11 -11.42
C ARG A 55 -6.60 -28.01 -12.86
N GLU A 56 -7.13 -28.79 -13.78
CA GLU A 56 -6.77 -28.70 -15.20
C GLU A 56 -7.25 -27.36 -15.80
N VAL A 57 -8.45 -26.89 -15.44
CA VAL A 57 -8.93 -25.54 -15.83
C VAL A 57 -7.99 -24.48 -15.27
N LEU A 58 -7.60 -24.57 -13.99
CA LEU A 58 -6.65 -23.64 -13.40
C LEU A 58 -5.29 -23.67 -14.11
N ALA A 59 -4.79 -24.85 -14.49
CA ALA A 59 -3.53 -24.98 -15.25
C ALA A 59 -3.61 -24.23 -16.58
N ARG A 60 -4.74 -24.33 -17.29
CA ARG A 60 -4.95 -23.58 -18.56
C ARG A 60 -5.06 -22.07 -18.35
N LEU A 61 -5.68 -21.63 -17.27
CA LEU A 61 -5.69 -20.22 -16.89
C LEU A 61 -4.26 -19.73 -16.62
N ILE A 62 -3.46 -20.47 -15.85
CA ILE A 62 -2.06 -20.15 -15.52
C ILE A 62 -1.20 -20.08 -16.79
N ALA A 63 -1.39 -21.03 -17.72
CA ALA A 63 -0.63 -21.07 -18.98
C ALA A 63 -0.82 -19.80 -19.83
N ARG A 64 -1.94 -19.09 -19.67
CA ARG A 64 -2.30 -17.86 -20.41
C ARG A 64 -2.15 -16.60 -19.58
N ALA A 65 -1.92 -16.73 -18.26
CA ALA A 65 -1.86 -15.59 -17.36
C ALA A 65 -0.50 -14.89 -17.41
N ASP A 66 -0.53 -13.57 -17.23
CA ASP A 66 0.68 -12.79 -16.97
C ASP A 66 1.10 -12.86 -15.52
N VAL A 67 0.11 -12.90 -14.62
CA VAL A 67 0.30 -12.87 -13.17
C VAL A 67 -0.61 -13.86 -12.50
N LEU A 68 -0.07 -14.61 -11.56
CA LEU A 68 -0.81 -15.42 -10.58
C LEU A 68 -0.64 -14.79 -9.21
N VAL A 69 -1.75 -14.32 -8.61
CA VAL A 69 -1.75 -13.77 -7.24
C VAL A 69 -2.39 -14.79 -6.30
N GLU A 70 -1.72 -15.09 -5.20
CA GLU A 70 -2.26 -15.96 -4.17
C GLU A 70 -1.97 -15.39 -2.77
N ASN A 71 -2.83 -15.67 -1.80
CA ASN A 71 -2.63 -15.34 -0.40
C ASN A 71 -2.81 -16.56 0.52
N PHE A 72 -2.45 -17.73 0.04
CA PHE A 72 -2.42 -18.95 0.82
C PHE A 72 -1.26 -18.96 1.84
N ARG A 73 -1.36 -19.84 2.82
CA ARG A 73 -0.16 -20.18 3.61
C ARG A 73 0.91 -20.80 2.70
N PRO A 74 2.20 -20.56 2.99
CA PRO A 74 3.28 -21.18 2.23
C PRO A 74 3.08 -22.69 2.07
N GLY A 75 3.31 -23.20 0.85
CA GLY A 75 3.16 -24.61 0.53
C GLY A 75 1.75 -25.06 0.08
N VAL A 76 0.69 -24.31 0.37
CA VAL A 76 -0.69 -24.72 0.01
C VAL A 76 -0.87 -24.79 -1.51
N LEU A 77 -0.38 -23.81 -2.27
CA LEU A 77 -0.47 -23.84 -3.74
C LEU A 77 0.28 -25.06 -4.32
N ALA A 78 1.44 -25.41 -3.76
CA ALA A 78 2.19 -26.60 -4.14
C ALA A 78 1.42 -27.89 -3.80
N ALA A 79 0.80 -27.95 -2.62
CA ALA A 79 -0.04 -29.09 -2.22
C ALA A 79 -1.29 -29.27 -3.10
N LEU A 80 -1.79 -28.17 -3.69
CA LEU A 80 -2.88 -28.18 -4.69
C LEU A 80 -2.37 -28.66 -6.08
N GLY A 81 -1.09 -28.98 -6.19
CA GLY A 81 -0.49 -29.51 -7.41
C GLY A 81 0.19 -28.45 -8.29
N PHE A 82 0.43 -27.23 -7.78
CA PHE A 82 1.11 -26.16 -8.50
C PHE A 82 2.41 -25.70 -7.78
N PRO A 83 3.41 -26.60 -7.65
CA PRO A 83 4.72 -26.23 -7.15
C PRO A 83 5.45 -25.32 -8.16
N PRO A 84 6.49 -24.58 -7.73
CA PRO A 84 7.19 -23.59 -8.55
C PRO A 84 7.70 -24.12 -9.90
N ASP A 85 8.23 -25.32 -9.94
CA ASP A 85 8.71 -25.99 -11.15
C ASP A 85 7.58 -26.27 -12.15
N ARG A 86 6.40 -26.69 -11.67
CA ARG A 86 5.22 -26.86 -12.52
C ARG A 86 4.70 -25.52 -13.05
N LEU A 87 4.68 -24.48 -12.22
CA LEU A 87 4.28 -23.15 -12.66
C LEU A 87 5.21 -22.63 -13.77
N GLU A 88 6.53 -22.79 -13.59
CA GLU A 88 7.51 -22.42 -14.62
C GLU A 88 7.35 -23.26 -15.90
N ALA A 89 7.07 -24.54 -15.78
CA ALA A 89 6.83 -25.42 -16.93
C ALA A 89 5.54 -25.05 -17.69
N LEU A 90 4.47 -24.65 -16.98
CA LEU A 90 3.23 -24.19 -17.59
C LEU A 90 3.40 -22.84 -18.29
N ASN A 91 4.14 -21.92 -17.69
CA ASN A 91 4.33 -20.58 -18.23
C ASN A 91 5.64 -19.94 -17.70
N PRO A 92 6.75 -20.02 -18.46
CA PRO A 92 8.03 -19.44 -18.03
C PRO A 92 8.02 -17.90 -17.95
N ARG A 93 6.97 -17.26 -18.46
CA ARG A 93 6.76 -15.81 -18.38
C ARG A 93 5.88 -15.38 -17.21
N LEU A 94 5.34 -16.34 -16.46
CA LEU A 94 4.44 -16.06 -15.34
C LEU A 94 5.15 -15.28 -14.23
N VAL A 95 4.53 -14.19 -13.78
CA VAL A 95 4.87 -13.54 -12.52
C VAL A 95 3.97 -14.12 -11.43
N THR A 96 4.58 -14.78 -10.43
CA THR A 96 3.82 -15.27 -9.27
C THR A 96 3.95 -14.30 -8.12
N CYS A 97 2.82 -13.86 -7.56
CA CYS A 97 2.76 -12.92 -6.44
C CYS A 97 2.13 -13.59 -5.22
N SER A 98 2.92 -13.78 -4.17
CA SER A 98 2.46 -14.35 -2.89
C SER A 98 2.28 -13.26 -1.84
N ILE A 99 1.11 -13.22 -1.20
CA ILE A 99 0.82 -12.31 -0.09
C ILE A 99 0.55 -13.16 1.15
N ASN A 100 1.35 -12.96 2.22
CA ASN A 100 1.25 -13.78 3.42
C ASN A 100 1.53 -12.98 4.70
N GLY A 101 1.49 -13.64 5.85
CA GLY A 101 1.67 -12.96 7.13
C GLY A 101 3.10 -12.58 7.45
N PHE A 102 4.04 -13.52 7.25
CA PHE A 102 5.40 -13.43 7.81
C PHE A 102 6.53 -13.62 6.79
N GLY A 103 6.20 -13.89 5.54
CA GLY A 103 7.14 -14.35 4.52
C GLY A 103 7.14 -15.87 4.38
N SER A 104 7.66 -16.35 3.25
CA SER A 104 7.73 -17.78 2.94
C SER A 104 8.95 -18.48 3.56
N THR A 105 9.80 -17.75 4.26
CA THR A 105 11.01 -18.24 4.92
C THR A 105 11.09 -17.74 6.36
N GLY A 106 11.95 -18.36 7.15
CA GLY A 106 12.17 -17.99 8.55
C GLY A 106 11.26 -18.73 9.52
N PRO A 107 11.41 -18.45 10.83
CA PRO A 107 10.80 -19.26 11.90
C PRO A 107 9.27 -19.15 11.96
N TYR A 108 8.66 -18.19 11.30
CA TYR A 108 7.22 -17.93 11.35
C TYR A 108 6.50 -18.19 10.02
N ALA A 109 7.18 -18.73 9.02
CA ALA A 109 6.62 -18.93 7.68
C ALA A 109 5.28 -19.71 7.69
N GLU A 110 5.15 -20.72 8.54
CA GLU A 110 3.94 -21.55 8.63
C GLU A 110 2.90 -21.05 9.64
N ARG A 111 3.21 -19.96 10.39
CA ARG A 111 2.26 -19.44 11.39
C ARG A 111 1.06 -18.78 10.72
N PRO A 112 -0.16 -18.98 11.28
CA PRO A 112 -1.32 -18.22 10.85
C PRO A 112 -1.16 -16.74 11.22
N ALA A 113 -1.58 -15.86 10.32
CA ALA A 113 -1.59 -14.43 10.54
C ALA A 113 -2.87 -13.80 10.00
N PHE A 114 -3.23 -12.70 10.64
CA PHE A 114 -4.20 -11.72 10.17
C PHE A 114 -3.62 -10.34 10.41
N ASP A 115 -4.21 -9.33 9.81
CA ASP A 115 -3.85 -7.92 9.97
C ASP A 115 -3.53 -7.56 11.43
N PHE A 116 -4.41 -7.90 12.36
CA PHE A 116 -4.24 -7.56 13.78
C PHE A 116 -2.96 -8.13 14.40
N ILE A 117 -2.60 -9.37 14.03
CA ILE A 117 -1.37 -10.02 14.54
C ILE A 117 -0.13 -9.32 13.95
N ALA A 118 -0.16 -8.98 12.67
CA ALA A 118 0.94 -8.25 12.02
C ALA A 118 1.09 -6.84 12.59
N GLN A 119 0.00 -6.12 12.86
CA GLN A 119 0.06 -4.84 13.57
C GLN A 119 0.71 -4.97 14.96
N ALA A 120 0.34 -6.00 15.71
CA ALA A 120 0.87 -6.22 17.07
C ALA A 120 2.38 -6.55 17.04
N MET A 121 2.81 -7.43 16.13
CA MET A 121 4.17 -7.94 16.08
C MET A 121 5.17 -7.00 15.38
N SER A 122 4.70 -6.05 14.58
CA SER A 122 5.55 -5.12 13.83
C SER A 122 6.14 -3.97 14.67
N GLY A 123 5.70 -3.80 15.91
CA GLY A 123 6.01 -2.63 16.73
C GLY A 123 5.05 -1.45 16.52
N PHE A 124 4.20 -1.47 15.48
CA PHE A 124 3.26 -0.39 15.17
C PHE A 124 2.36 -0.07 16.36
N MET A 125 1.70 -1.06 16.94
CA MET A 125 0.79 -0.84 18.09
C MET A 125 1.51 -0.27 19.30
N ALA A 126 2.78 -0.60 19.49
CA ALA A 126 3.59 -0.09 20.59
C ALA A 126 3.94 1.39 20.45
N THR A 127 3.97 1.91 19.21
CA THR A 127 4.22 3.33 18.92
C THR A 127 2.94 4.14 18.80
N ASN A 128 1.77 3.49 18.71
CA ASN A 128 0.47 4.13 18.51
C ASN A 128 -0.31 4.19 19.83
N GLY A 129 -0.88 5.36 20.13
CA GLY A 129 -1.68 5.61 21.34
C GLY A 129 -1.13 6.73 22.21
N TRP A 130 -1.71 6.85 23.41
CA TRP A 130 -1.33 7.86 24.40
C TRP A 130 -0.25 7.31 25.35
N ASP A 131 0.55 8.21 25.89
CA ASP A 131 1.51 7.87 26.94
C ASP A 131 0.77 7.25 28.16
N GLY A 132 1.35 6.18 28.71
CA GLY A 132 0.70 5.41 29.79
C GLY A 132 -0.54 4.61 29.40
N GLY A 133 -1.07 4.79 28.17
CA GLY A 133 -2.25 4.06 27.68
C GLY A 133 -1.88 2.68 27.09
N PRO A 134 -2.88 1.86 26.74
CA PRO A 134 -2.64 0.59 26.04
C PRO A 134 -2.12 0.81 24.61
N PRO A 135 -1.42 -0.18 24.00
CA PRO A 135 -1.14 -0.19 22.58
C PRO A 135 -2.44 -0.16 21.76
N LEU A 136 -2.47 0.63 20.69
CA LEU A 136 -3.65 0.79 19.83
C LEU A 136 -3.40 0.31 18.41
N ARG A 137 -4.37 -0.44 17.87
CA ARG A 137 -4.40 -0.79 16.44
C ARG A 137 -4.94 0.36 15.59
N ALA A 138 -4.63 0.36 14.30
CA ALA A 138 -5.39 1.14 13.34
C ALA A 138 -6.80 0.55 13.16
N ALA A 139 -7.79 1.39 12.89
CA ALA A 139 -9.17 0.94 12.62
C ALA A 139 -9.27 0.16 11.30
N ALA A 140 -8.60 0.64 10.25
CA ALA A 140 -8.49 -0.07 8.98
C ALA A 140 -7.51 -1.25 9.07
N PRO A 141 -7.68 -2.31 8.24
CA PRO A 141 -6.75 -3.43 8.16
C PRO A 141 -5.45 -3.00 7.44
N ILE A 142 -4.66 -2.17 8.12
CA ILE A 142 -3.55 -1.42 7.52
C ILE A 142 -2.44 -2.33 6.98
N THR A 143 -2.17 -3.47 7.64
CA THR A 143 -1.12 -4.39 7.19
C THR A 143 -1.53 -5.18 5.96
N ASP A 144 -2.82 -5.54 5.82
CA ASP A 144 -3.39 -6.14 4.61
C ASP A 144 -3.29 -5.16 3.43
N LEU A 145 -3.70 -3.89 3.67
CA LEU A 145 -3.67 -2.84 2.65
C LEU A 145 -2.25 -2.55 2.18
N LEU A 146 -1.28 -2.48 3.10
CA LEU A 146 0.14 -2.25 2.77
C LEU A 146 0.75 -3.43 2.03
N ALA A 147 0.49 -4.66 2.48
CA ALA A 147 0.95 -5.85 1.77
C ALA A 147 0.38 -5.90 0.35
N GLY A 148 -0.91 -5.58 0.17
CA GLY A 148 -1.54 -5.46 -1.15
C GLY A 148 -0.92 -4.37 -2.04
N LEU A 149 -0.56 -3.21 -1.48
CA LEU A 149 0.14 -2.13 -2.20
C LEU A 149 1.55 -2.55 -2.63
N TYR A 150 2.34 -3.12 -1.72
CA TYR A 150 3.69 -3.62 -2.04
C TYR A 150 3.63 -4.76 -3.06
N ALA A 151 2.66 -5.66 -2.94
CA ALA A 151 2.43 -6.74 -3.90
C ALA A 151 2.12 -6.20 -5.31
N ALA A 152 1.23 -5.22 -5.42
CA ALA A 152 0.90 -4.59 -6.70
C ALA A 152 2.12 -3.88 -7.31
N LEU A 153 2.88 -3.14 -6.52
CA LEU A 153 4.11 -2.47 -6.96
C LEU A 153 5.17 -3.48 -7.42
N ALA A 154 5.42 -4.52 -6.62
CA ALA A 154 6.38 -5.58 -6.97
C ALA A 154 5.96 -6.33 -8.23
N THR A 155 4.67 -6.59 -8.41
CA THR A 155 4.12 -7.21 -9.62
C THR A 155 4.38 -6.35 -10.86
N LEU A 156 4.09 -5.05 -10.80
CA LEU A 156 4.36 -4.13 -11.93
C LEU A 156 5.86 -4.04 -12.24
N ALA A 157 6.72 -4.02 -11.22
CA ALA A 157 8.16 -4.06 -11.41
C ALA A 157 8.63 -5.38 -12.04
N ALA A 158 8.07 -6.50 -11.63
CA ALA A 158 8.37 -7.82 -12.20
C ALA A 158 7.90 -7.93 -13.66
N LEU A 159 6.72 -7.42 -14.00
CA LEU A 159 6.23 -7.33 -15.37
C LEU A 159 7.16 -6.48 -16.24
N ARG A 160 7.62 -5.34 -15.72
CA ARG A 160 8.59 -4.49 -16.43
C ARG A 160 9.94 -5.18 -16.65
N ALA A 161 10.43 -5.93 -15.65
CA ALA A 161 11.65 -6.74 -15.79
C ALA A 161 11.46 -7.88 -16.81
N ARG A 162 10.27 -8.49 -16.83
CA ARG A 162 9.90 -9.52 -17.81
C ARG A 162 9.93 -9.00 -19.25
N ASP A 163 9.51 -7.75 -19.49
CA ASP A 163 9.56 -7.13 -20.83
C ASP A 163 10.99 -7.16 -21.42
N ALA A 164 12.00 -7.03 -20.58
CA ALA A 164 13.40 -7.06 -20.99
C ALA A 164 14.00 -8.48 -21.02
N SER A 165 13.65 -9.33 -20.04
CA SER A 165 14.26 -10.66 -19.87
C SER A 165 13.53 -11.78 -20.62
N GLY A 166 12.27 -11.57 -20.99
CA GLY A 166 11.38 -12.61 -21.51
C GLY A 166 10.89 -13.62 -20.47
N ARG A 167 11.35 -13.53 -19.19
CA ARG A 167 11.04 -14.49 -18.13
C ARG A 167 10.28 -13.83 -16.99
N GLY A 168 9.30 -14.56 -16.45
CA GLY A 168 8.62 -14.21 -15.22
C GLY A 168 9.49 -14.41 -13.98
N GLN A 169 8.98 -14.04 -12.83
CA GLN A 169 9.64 -14.26 -11.54
C GLN A 169 8.64 -14.33 -10.41
N ARG A 170 9.08 -14.85 -9.27
CA ARG A 170 8.30 -14.79 -8.03
C ARG A 170 8.52 -13.44 -7.33
N VAL A 171 7.41 -12.85 -6.87
CA VAL A 171 7.40 -11.72 -5.96
C VAL A 171 6.63 -12.10 -4.70
N GLU A 172 6.97 -11.48 -3.58
CA GLU A 172 6.35 -11.75 -2.30
C GLU A 172 6.20 -10.46 -1.50
N ALA A 173 5.06 -10.31 -0.83
CA ALA A 173 4.82 -9.23 0.12
C ALA A 173 4.22 -9.82 1.41
N ALA A 174 4.93 -9.67 2.54
CA ALA A 174 4.43 -10.12 3.82
C ALA A 174 3.88 -8.96 4.65
N MET A 175 2.76 -9.18 5.36
CA MET A 175 2.12 -8.16 6.18
C MET A 175 3.05 -7.59 7.25
N LEU A 176 3.79 -8.46 7.94
CA LEU A 176 4.72 -8.05 8.99
C LEU A 176 5.82 -7.13 8.47
N THR A 177 6.51 -7.52 7.41
CA THR A 177 7.63 -6.75 6.85
C THR A 177 7.16 -5.46 6.18
N SER A 178 6.00 -5.49 5.53
CA SER A 178 5.35 -4.30 4.96
C SER A 178 5.06 -3.26 6.03
N MET A 179 4.56 -3.69 7.19
CA MET A 179 4.29 -2.78 8.30
C MET A 179 5.56 -2.21 8.91
N VAL A 180 6.59 -3.04 9.14
CA VAL A 180 7.88 -2.56 9.66
C VAL A 180 8.51 -1.52 8.72
N ALA A 181 8.48 -1.76 7.42
CA ALA A 181 8.97 -0.79 6.42
C ALA A 181 8.22 0.56 6.50
N THR A 182 6.93 0.53 6.85
CA THR A 182 6.08 1.73 6.95
C THR A 182 6.32 2.54 8.23
N LEU A 183 6.97 1.97 9.26
CA LEU A 183 7.38 2.73 10.44
C LEU A 183 8.41 3.85 10.10
N GLY A 184 9.00 3.82 8.91
CA GLY A 184 9.82 4.89 8.37
C GLY A 184 11.01 5.23 9.27
N TYR A 185 11.15 6.51 9.63
CA TYR A 185 12.29 7.01 10.41
C TYR A 185 12.36 6.47 11.86
N LEU A 186 11.27 5.94 12.40
CA LEU A 186 11.25 5.39 13.77
C LEU A 186 12.17 4.18 13.90
N VAL A 187 12.31 3.38 12.85
CA VAL A 187 13.19 2.19 12.86
C VAL A 187 14.67 2.58 12.92
N PRO A 188 15.23 3.38 11.99
CA PRO A 188 16.64 3.77 12.09
C PRO A 188 16.94 4.61 13.33
N GLU A 189 16.01 5.43 13.82
CA GLU A 189 16.20 6.17 15.07
C GLU A 189 16.35 5.21 16.27
N TYR A 190 15.47 4.20 16.36
CA TYR A 190 15.61 3.18 17.41
C TYR A 190 16.92 2.39 17.29
N LEU A 191 17.28 1.96 16.08
CA LEU A 191 18.53 1.22 15.85
C LEU A 191 19.77 2.02 16.22
N ALA A 192 19.75 3.34 16.01
CA ALA A 192 20.85 4.21 16.33
C ALA A 192 20.94 4.57 17.83
N THR A 193 19.80 4.69 18.50
CA THR A 193 19.75 5.22 19.88
C THR A 193 19.44 4.16 20.94
N GLY A 194 18.88 3.02 20.57
CA GLY A 194 18.35 2.01 21.48
C GLY A 194 17.12 2.47 22.27
N ARG A 195 16.56 3.66 21.98
CA ARG A 195 15.43 4.24 22.70
C ARG A 195 14.15 4.01 21.94
N PRO A 196 13.17 3.28 22.51
CA PRO A 196 11.88 3.08 21.84
C PRO A 196 11.17 4.42 21.65
N PRO A 197 10.49 4.63 20.49
CA PRO A 197 9.67 5.80 20.27
C PRO A 197 8.58 5.94 21.34
N PRO A 198 8.39 7.14 21.93
CA PRO A 198 7.30 7.36 22.87
C PRO A 198 5.95 7.36 22.16
N ARG A 199 4.91 6.95 22.87
CA ARG A 199 3.53 7.18 22.42
C ARG A 199 3.12 8.61 22.76
N THR A 200 2.85 9.41 21.77
CA THR A 200 2.55 10.85 21.94
C THR A 200 1.12 11.23 21.58
N GLY A 201 0.25 10.22 21.39
CA GLY A 201 -1.12 10.46 20.97
C GLY A 201 -1.17 11.11 19.57
N ASN A 202 -1.72 12.31 19.51
CA ASN A 202 -1.82 13.08 18.27
C ASN A 202 -0.69 14.11 18.12
N ASP A 203 0.28 14.14 19.02
CA ASP A 203 1.40 15.05 18.95
C ASP A 203 2.56 14.43 18.13
N HIS A 204 3.26 15.28 17.40
CA HIS A 204 4.48 14.83 16.75
C HIS A 204 5.59 14.58 17.79
N PRO A 205 6.27 13.42 17.77
CA PRO A 205 7.24 13.08 18.83
C PRO A 205 8.40 14.06 18.92
N ILE A 206 8.84 14.65 17.82
CA ILE A 206 10.04 15.49 17.74
C ILE A 206 9.78 16.95 17.34
N LEU A 207 8.53 17.36 17.12
CA LEU A 207 8.16 18.73 16.74
C LEU A 207 7.12 19.32 17.69
N ALA A 208 7.25 20.60 18.03
CA ALA A 208 6.26 21.37 18.77
C ALA A 208 6.29 22.87 18.36
N PRO A 209 5.10 23.51 18.27
CA PRO A 209 3.75 22.93 18.39
C PRO A 209 3.39 22.10 17.15
N TYR A 210 2.84 20.92 17.28
CA TYR A 210 2.35 20.07 16.18
C TYR A 210 1.40 19.03 16.78
N GLY A 211 0.12 19.03 16.42
CA GLY A 211 -0.86 18.10 16.98
C GLY A 211 -2.29 18.59 16.85
N LEU A 212 -3.15 18.12 17.76
CA LEU A 212 -4.51 18.60 17.88
C LEU A 212 -4.61 19.71 18.94
N PHE A 213 -5.36 20.76 18.62
CA PHE A 213 -5.61 21.89 19.50
C PHE A 213 -7.11 22.18 19.60
N ARG A 214 -7.59 22.45 20.81
CA ARG A 214 -9.00 22.76 21.06
C ARG A 214 -9.32 24.18 20.62
N THR A 215 -10.46 24.37 19.99
CA THR A 215 -11.08 25.66 19.70
C THR A 215 -12.36 25.81 20.48
N ALA A 216 -13.18 26.82 20.17
CA ALA A 216 -14.44 27.06 20.87
C ALA A 216 -15.45 25.88 20.72
N ASP A 217 -15.42 25.15 19.60
CA ASP A 217 -16.44 24.15 19.25
C ASP A 217 -15.88 22.75 19.04
N ARG A 218 -14.73 22.60 18.37
CA ARG A 218 -14.14 21.29 18.05
C ARG A 218 -12.61 21.40 17.87
N PRO A 219 -11.84 20.32 18.02
CA PRO A 219 -10.41 20.39 17.81
C PRO A 219 -10.05 20.56 16.31
N ILE A 220 -8.91 21.22 16.08
CA ILE A 220 -8.26 21.33 14.78
C ILE A 220 -6.90 20.65 14.80
N ALA A 221 -6.50 20.07 13.68
CA ALA A 221 -5.14 19.58 13.47
C ALA A 221 -4.27 20.72 12.92
N VAL A 222 -3.11 20.96 13.52
CA VAL A 222 -2.16 21.99 13.09
C VAL A 222 -0.77 21.38 12.98
N ALA A 223 -0.09 21.61 11.85
CA ALA A 223 1.18 20.97 11.51
C ALA A 223 2.28 21.97 11.09
N PRO A 224 2.76 22.86 11.95
CA PRO A 224 3.84 23.81 11.64
C PRO A 224 5.20 23.11 11.72
N ALA A 225 5.57 22.36 10.66
CA ALA A 225 6.72 21.47 10.64
C ALA A 225 8.10 22.16 10.52
N SER A 226 8.15 23.51 10.40
CA SER A 226 9.42 24.25 10.28
C SER A 226 9.39 25.56 11.06
N ALA A 227 10.56 26.08 11.44
CA ALA A 227 10.65 27.32 12.20
C ALA A 227 9.91 28.52 11.56
N PRO A 228 9.96 28.75 10.23
CA PRO A 228 9.16 29.81 9.62
C PRO A 228 7.64 29.61 9.76
N ILE A 229 7.17 28.36 9.68
CA ILE A 229 5.74 28.06 9.83
C ILE A 229 5.32 28.21 11.30
N VAL A 230 6.15 27.77 12.26
CA VAL A 230 5.90 27.99 13.69
C VAL A 230 5.76 29.49 13.98
N ARG A 231 6.63 30.32 13.42
CA ARG A 231 6.55 31.78 13.60
C ARG A 231 5.25 32.32 13.04
N ARG A 232 4.86 31.96 11.81
CA ARG A 232 3.58 32.37 11.21
C ARG A 232 2.38 31.89 12.03
N PHE A 233 2.42 30.68 12.56
CA PHE A 233 1.38 30.14 13.42
C PHE A 233 1.20 31.00 14.69
N LEU A 234 2.29 31.21 15.43
CA LEU A 234 2.23 32.03 16.65
C LEU A 234 1.88 33.50 16.36
N ALA A 235 2.37 34.06 15.27
CA ALA A 235 2.02 35.41 14.84
C ALA A 235 0.51 35.55 14.52
N ALA A 236 -0.08 34.56 13.81
CA ALA A 236 -1.52 34.55 13.52
C ALA A 236 -2.38 34.46 14.77
N LEU A 237 -1.84 33.93 15.87
CA LEU A 237 -2.48 33.90 17.19
C LEU A 237 -2.15 35.13 18.07
N GLY A 238 -1.26 36.01 17.64
CA GLY A 238 -0.76 37.12 18.47
C GLY A 238 0.21 36.66 19.56
N LEU A 239 0.82 35.48 19.42
CA LEU A 239 1.71 34.82 20.39
C LEU A 239 3.17 34.79 19.93
N GLU A 240 3.58 35.57 18.94
CA GLU A 240 4.94 35.54 18.41
C GLU A 240 6.01 35.84 19.49
N ALA A 241 5.67 36.67 20.48
CA ALA A 241 6.55 37.00 21.60
C ALA A 241 7.00 35.76 22.42
N LEU A 242 6.23 34.67 22.42
CA LEU A 242 6.63 33.44 23.09
C LEU A 242 7.96 32.87 22.57
N LEU A 243 8.34 33.14 21.33
CA LEU A 243 9.60 32.67 20.76
C LEU A 243 10.85 33.34 21.39
N ALA A 244 10.66 34.44 22.13
CA ALA A 244 11.73 35.08 22.90
C ALA A 244 11.87 34.49 24.32
N GLU A 245 10.88 33.72 24.80
CA GLU A 245 10.98 33.04 26.09
C GLU A 245 11.94 31.84 25.99
N PRO A 246 12.86 31.66 26.95
CA PRO A 246 13.85 30.57 26.89
C PRO A 246 13.23 29.16 26.69
N CYS A 247 12.09 28.90 27.33
CA CYS A 247 11.37 27.62 27.26
C CYS A 247 10.72 27.36 25.89
N PHE A 248 10.65 28.35 25.01
CA PHE A 248 10.04 28.21 23.66
C PHE A 248 10.97 28.63 22.53
N ALA A 249 12.19 29.09 22.82
CA ALA A 249 13.11 29.66 21.85
C ALA A 249 13.59 28.63 20.79
N SER A 250 13.77 27.39 21.18
CA SER A 250 14.16 26.29 20.25
C SER A 250 13.07 25.23 20.14
N ASN A 251 13.14 24.42 19.07
CA ASN A 251 12.21 23.28 18.95
C ASN A 251 12.38 22.28 20.10
N ALA A 252 13.61 22.02 20.54
CA ALA A 252 13.86 21.10 21.64
C ALA A 252 13.23 21.58 22.93
N GLU A 253 13.32 22.89 23.23
CA GLU A 253 12.65 23.48 24.40
C GLU A 253 11.13 23.43 24.27
N ARG A 254 10.58 23.76 23.11
CA ARG A 254 9.12 23.65 22.87
C ARG A 254 8.60 22.21 23.02
N VAL A 255 9.38 21.21 22.62
CA VAL A 255 9.01 19.79 22.84
C VAL A 255 9.02 19.45 24.33
N ARG A 256 10.00 19.94 25.12
CA ARG A 256 10.03 19.73 26.57
C ARG A 256 8.90 20.43 27.31
N HIS A 257 8.52 21.61 26.87
CA HIS A 257 7.47 22.45 27.47
C HIS A 257 6.16 22.41 26.67
N ARG A 258 5.91 21.28 26.00
CA ARG A 258 4.79 21.11 25.06
C ARG A 258 3.43 21.44 25.68
N GLU A 259 3.16 20.97 26.89
CA GLU A 259 1.87 21.17 27.55
C GLU A 259 1.65 22.64 27.94
N GLU A 260 2.68 23.34 28.37
CA GLU A 260 2.58 24.77 28.64
C GLU A 260 2.34 25.56 27.36
N LEU A 261 3.08 25.27 26.28
CA LEU A 261 2.87 25.89 24.97
C LEU A 261 1.45 25.61 24.44
N ARG A 262 0.99 24.38 24.58
CA ARG A 262 -0.38 23.98 24.24
C ARG A 262 -1.42 24.82 24.98
N ALA A 263 -1.28 24.96 26.28
CA ALA A 263 -2.23 25.73 27.10
C ALA A 263 -2.30 27.19 26.65
N ARG A 264 -1.15 27.83 26.33
CA ARG A 264 -1.11 29.20 25.79
C ARG A 264 -1.80 29.32 24.43
N ILE A 265 -1.58 28.35 23.53
CA ILE A 265 -2.18 28.31 22.20
C ILE A 265 -3.71 28.09 22.32
N GLU A 266 -4.16 27.12 23.10
CA GLU A 266 -5.57 26.79 23.25
C GLU A 266 -6.37 27.92 23.93
N ALA A 267 -5.75 28.67 24.83
CA ALA A 267 -6.37 29.82 25.44
C ALA A 267 -6.79 30.89 24.39
N VAL A 268 -5.99 31.05 23.34
CA VAL A 268 -6.31 31.95 22.22
C VAL A 268 -7.33 31.29 21.29
N LEU A 269 -7.13 30.02 20.92
CA LEU A 269 -7.98 29.27 19.99
C LEU A 269 -9.41 29.11 20.52
N ALA A 270 -9.61 29.10 21.83
CA ALA A 270 -10.93 29.04 22.47
C ALA A 270 -11.82 30.30 22.19
N SER A 271 -11.26 31.37 21.65
CA SER A 271 -12.01 32.63 21.36
C SER A 271 -12.87 32.58 20.10
N ALA A 272 -12.71 31.56 19.23
CA ALA A 272 -13.47 31.46 17.99
C ALA A 272 -13.65 29.96 17.56
N PRO A 273 -14.64 29.67 16.70
CA PRO A 273 -14.87 28.32 16.19
C PRO A 273 -13.76 27.84 15.23
N ALA A 274 -13.65 26.54 15.10
CA ALA A 274 -12.64 25.86 14.27
C ALA A 274 -12.60 26.39 12.83
N ALA A 275 -13.75 26.61 12.21
CA ALA A 275 -13.84 27.06 10.81
C ALA A 275 -13.15 28.41 10.60
N GLU A 276 -13.33 29.36 11.54
CA GLU A 276 -12.70 30.70 11.49
C GLU A 276 -11.17 30.57 11.63
N TRP A 277 -10.71 29.80 12.62
CA TRP A 277 -9.29 29.59 12.81
C TRP A 277 -8.61 28.88 11.62
N ILE A 278 -9.27 27.86 11.05
CA ILE A 278 -8.76 27.16 9.86
C ILE A 278 -8.61 28.14 8.69
N ALA A 279 -9.62 28.98 8.43
CA ALA A 279 -9.55 29.97 7.37
C ALA A 279 -8.39 30.96 7.59
N ARG A 280 -8.25 31.50 8.81
CA ARG A 280 -7.20 32.46 9.19
C ARG A 280 -5.80 31.83 9.11
N LEU A 281 -5.62 30.63 9.62
CA LEU A 281 -4.33 29.93 9.63
C LEU A 281 -3.88 29.52 8.24
N ASN A 282 -4.79 28.99 7.41
CA ASN A 282 -4.50 28.65 6.02
C ASN A 282 -4.13 29.89 5.20
N ALA A 283 -4.81 31.01 5.40
CA ALA A 283 -4.47 32.30 4.77
C ALA A 283 -3.06 32.79 5.18
N ALA A 284 -2.62 32.47 6.41
CA ALA A 284 -1.26 32.75 6.90
C ALA A 284 -0.22 31.71 6.42
N GLY A 285 -0.61 30.72 5.61
CA GLY A 285 0.27 29.66 5.13
C GLY A 285 0.69 28.67 6.24
N VAL A 286 -0.20 28.43 7.19
CA VAL A 286 -0.03 27.40 8.25
C VAL A 286 -0.88 26.19 7.91
N PRO A 287 -0.30 25.01 7.73
CA PRO A 287 -1.07 23.78 7.47
C PRO A 287 -1.97 23.45 8.65
N CYS A 288 -3.29 23.50 8.44
CA CYS A 288 -4.26 23.10 9.44
C CYS A 288 -5.57 22.65 8.77
N GLY A 289 -6.36 21.88 9.51
CA GLY A 289 -7.65 21.37 9.04
C GLY A 289 -8.50 20.82 10.17
N PRO A 290 -9.80 20.55 9.91
CA PRO A 290 -10.69 19.93 10.87
C PRO A 290 -10.34 18.45 11.09
N VAL A 291 -10.73 17.91 12.23
CA VAL A 291 -10.77 16.45 12.45
C VAL A 291 -12.15 15.98 12.02
N ASN A 292 -12.22 15.49 10.78
CA ASN A 292 -13.49 15.06 10.19
C ASN A 292 -13.87 13.63 10.62
N GLY A 293 -15.16 13.42 10.87
CA GLY A 293 -15.75 12.10 10.84
C GLY A 293 -15.87 11.59 9.39
N LEU A 294 -16.20 10.31 9.22
CA LEU A 294 -16.27 9.70 7.87
C LEU A 294 -17.33 10.39 6.97
N ALA A 295 -18.48 10.78 7.53
CA ALA A 295 -19.52 11.49 6.79
C ALA A 295 -19.04 12.86 6.29
N GLU A 296 -18.36 13.61 7.14
CA GLU A 296 -17.80 14.94 6.78
C GLU A 296 -16.69 14.78 5.73
N ALA A 297 -15.80 13.80 5.91
CA ALA A 297 -14.73 13.52 4.95
C ALA A 297 -15.28 13.17 3.56
N LEU A 298 -16.30 12.30 3.47
CA LEU A 298 -16.90 11.92 2.19
C LEU A 298 -17.74 13.04 1.54
N ALA A 299 -18.11 14.06 2.29
CA ALA A 299 -18.77 15.27 1.79
C ALA A 299 -17.79 16.43 1.54
N ASP A 300 -16.49 16.25 1.82
CA ASP A 300 -15.48 17.28 1.64
C ASP A 300 -15.35 17.68 0.17
N PRO A 301 -15.42 18.98 -0.17
CA PRO A 301 -15.34 19.46 -1.56
C PRO A 301 -14.10 18.98 -2.30
N GLN A 302 -12.95 18.86 -1.61
CA GLN A 302 -11.71 18.37 -2.22
C GLN A 302 -11.82 16.90 -2.60
N LEU A 303 -12.39 16.06 -1.73
CA LEU A 303 -12.56 14.63 -2.03
C LEU A 303 -13.60 14.42 -3.13
N LEU A 304 -14.66 15.23 -3.18
CA LEU A 304 -15.64 15.19 -4.27
C LEU A 304 -15.02 15.65 -5.59
N ALA A 305 -14.26 16.73 -5.60
CA ALA A 305 -13.53 17.21 -6.79
C ALA A 305 -12.47 16.22 -7.27
N GLN A 306 -11.92 15.38 -6.38
CA GLN A 306 -11.01 14.30 -6.71
C GLN A 306 -11.74 12.98 -7.06
N GLU A 307 -13.07 13.00 -7.14
CA GLU A 307 -13.89 11.82 -7.47
C GLU A 307 -13.61 10.63 -6.54
N MET A 308 -13.39 10.91 -5.24
CA MET A 308 -13.11 9.86 -4.25
C MET A 308 -14.36 9.14 -3.76
N VAL A 309 -15.54 9.55 -4.21
CA VAL A 309 -16.81 8.84 -4.04
C VAL A 309 -17.36 8.52 -5.43
N LEU A 310 -17.43 7.23 -5.75
CA LEU A 310 -18.00 6.73 -7.00
C LEU A 310 -19.34 6.09 -6.74
N GLU A 311 -20.24 6.20 -7.71
CA GLU A 311 -21.51 5.49 -7.75
C GLU A 311 -21.43 4.35 -8.78
N MET A 312 -21.98 3.19 -8.44
CA MET A 312 -22.08 2.05 -9.34
C MET A 312 -23.35 1.23 -9.05
N GLU A 313 -23.93 0.68 -10.10
CA GLU A 313 -24.95 -0.36 -9.96
C GLU A 313 -24.29 -1.67 -9.56
N GLN A 314 -24.62 -2.16 -8.37
CA GLN A 314 -24.15 -3.45 -7.85
C GLN A 314 -25.30 -4.45 -7.88
N PRO A 315 -25.21 -5.55 -8.65
CA PRO A 315 -26.23 -6.58 -8.66
C PRO A 315 -26.60 -7.06 -7.25
N GLY A 316 -27.89 -7.16 -6.95
CA GLY A 316 -28.41 -7.50 -5.63
C GLY A 316 -28.44 -6.36 -4.61
N LEU A 317 -27.74 -5.24 -4.85
CA LEU A 317 -27.70 -4.10 -3.92
C LEU A 317 -28.28 -2.80 -4.51
N GLY A 318 -28.46 -2.73 -5.84
CA GLY A 318 -28.82 -1.50 -6.54
C GLY A 318 -27.68 -0.49 -6.58
N LEU A 319 -28.01 0.79 -6.63
CA LEU A 319 -27.01 1.87 -6.64
C LEU A 319 -26.25 1.91 -5.32
N VAL A 320 -24.92 1.71 -5.38
CA VAL A 320 -24.02 1.78 -4.22
C VAL A 320 -22.95 2.84 -4.42
N ARG A 321 -22.45 3.38 -3.31
CA ARG A 321 -21.29 4.27 -3.29
C ARG A 321 -20.07 3.54 -2.81
N THR A 322 -18.94 3.79 -3.46
CA THR A 322 -17.65 3.17 -3.13
C THR A 322 -16.52 4.20 -3.24
N THR A 323 -15.35 3.83 -2.75
CA THR A 323 -14.16 4.69 -2.85
C THR A 323 -13.71 4.85 -4.30
N GLY A 324 -13.32 6.08 -4.67
CA GLY A 324 -12.73 6.40 -5.97
C GLY A 324 -11.30 5.88 -6.15
N PHE A 325 -10.64 6.40 -7.16
CA PHE A 325 -9.27 6.01 -7.52
C PHE A 325 -8.27 7.06 -7.02
N PRO A 326 -7.41 6.71 -6.04
CA PRO A 326 -6.40 7.66 -5.54
C PRO A 326 -5.28 7.92 -6.57
N MET A 327 -5.10 7.01 -7.52
CA MET A 327 -4.11 7.14 -8.59
C MET A 327 -4.70 7.87 -9.79
N LYS A 328 -4.05 8.96 -10.23
CA LYS A 328 -4.48 9.76 -11.37
C LYS A 328 -3.42 9.66 -12.49
N LEU A 329 -3.70 8.84 -13.50
CA LEU A 329 -2.86 8.68 -14.68
C LEU A 329 -3.48 9.47 -15.84
N ALA A 330 -2.74 10.43 -16.40
CA ALA A 330 -3.27 11.34 -17.40
C ALA A 330 -3.67 10.64 -18.72
N ALA A 331 -2.87 9.69 -19.19
CA ALA A 331 -3.10 8.99 -20.45
C ALA A 331 -3.90 7.68 -20.30
N THR A 332 -3.77 7.02 -19.17
CA THR A 332 -4.40 5.71 -18.89
C THR A 332 -5.10 5.73 -17.52
N PRO A 333 -6.17 6.53 -17.36
CA PRO A 333 -6.83 6.69 -16.08
C PRO A 333 -7.43 5.38 -15.57
N CYS A 334 -7.41 5.20 -14.25
CA CYS A 334 -8.20 4.15 -13.61
C CYS A 334 -9.68 4.29 -13.98
N ARG A 335 -10.36 3.16 -14.17
CA ARG A 335 -11.79 3.15 -14.54
C ARG A 335 -12.56 2.10 -13.77
N LEU A 336 -13.78 2.44 -13.39
CA LEU A 336 -14.78 1.49 -12.94
C LEU A 336 -15.42 0.86 -14.19
N ARG A 337 -15.09 -0.40 -14.47
CA ARG A 337 -15.58 -1.14 -15.65
C ARG A 337 -16.71 -2.07 -15.32
N ARG A 338 -16.70 -2.66 -14.13
CA ARG A 338 -17.73 -3.57 -13.64
C ARG A 338 -17.82 -3.57 -12.12
N PRO A 339 -18.99 -3.87 -11.54
CA PRO A 339 -19.16 -4.08 -10.11
C PRO A 339 -18.40 -5.32 -9.61
N ALA A 340 -18.43 -5.56 -8.30
CA ALA A 340 -17.95 -6.81 -7.74
C ALA A 340 -18.81 -7.98 -8.25
N PRO A 341 -18.19 -9.10 -8.69
CA PRO A 341 -18.92 -10.19 -9.34
C PRO A 341 -19.73 -11.01 -8.35
N GLY A 342 -20.85 -11.56 -8.80
CA GLY A 342 -21.50 -12.70 -8.17
C GLY A 342 -20.56 -13.92 -8.13
N LEU A 343 -20.86 -14.90 -7.27
CA LEU A 343 -20.07 -16.13 -7.18
C LEU A 343 -20.18 -16.92 -8.50
N GLY A 344 -19.03 -17.13 -9.17
CA GLY A 344 -18.95 -17.86 -10.44
C GLY A 344 -19.64 -17.18 -11.63
N GLU A 345 -20.03 -15.91 -11.49
CA GLU A 345 -20.83 -15.17 -12.49
C GLU A 345 -20.28 -15.27 -13.93
N HIS A 346 -18.97 -15.34 -14.07
CA HIS A 346 -18.29 -15.33 -15.37
C HIS A 346 -17.73 -16.69 -15.77
N GLY A 347 -18.14 -17.77 -15.08
CA GLY A 347 -17.58 -19.11 -15.29
C GLY A 347 -17.72 -19.58 -16.74
N SER A 348 -18.91 -19.48 -17.33
CA SER A 348 -19.15 -19.92 -18.73
C SER A 348 -18.35 -19.10 -19.75
N GLU A 349 -18.25 -17.78 -19.55
CA GLU A 349 -17.45 -16.88 -20.39
C GLU A 349 -15.96 -17.28 -20.37
N ILE A 350 -15.41 -17.46 -19.16
CA ILE A 350 -14.00 -17.82 -18.96
C ILE A 350 -13.69 -19.20 -19.55
N LEU A 351 -14.59 -20.17 -19.37
CA LEU A 351 -14.40 -21.50 -19.94
C LEU A 351 -14.43 -21.48 -21.47
N ALA A 352 -15.36 -20.71 -22.05
CA ALA A 352 -15.41 -20.52 -23.51
C ALA A 352 -14.12 -19.89 -24.06
N GLU A 353 -13.54 -18.90 -23.38
CA GLU A 353 -12.25 -18.32 -23.73
C GLU A 353 -11.11 -19.35 -23.71
N LEU A 354 -11.20 -20.35 -22.83
CA LEU A 354 -10.25 -21.47 -22.75
C LEU A 354 -10.50 -22.57 -23.79
N GLY A 355 -11.58 -22.43 -24.61
CA GLY A 355 -11.98 -23.45 -25.57
C GLY A 355 -12.60 -24.67 -24.90
N GLN A 356 -13.23 -24.51 -23.75
CA GLN A 356 -13.91 -25.56 -22.99
C GLN A 356 -15.41 -25.37 -22.97
N GLY A 357 -16.14 -26.49 -22.93
CA GLY A 357 -17.57 -26.49 -22.60
C GLY A 357 -17.79 -26.21 -21.10
N PRO A 358 -19.06 -26.08 -20.68
CA PRO A 358 -19.41 -25.89 -19.27
C PRO A 358 -18.85 -27.04 -18.42
N LEU A 359 -18.35 -26.71 -17.23
CA LEU A 359 -17.94 -27.71 -16.24
C LEU A 359 -19.18 -28.53 -15.82
N GLU A 360 -19.04 -29.84 -15.70
CA GLU A 360 -20.08 -30.65 -15.05
C GLU A 360 -20.30 -30.12 -13.64
N ALA A 361 -21.55 -29.78 -13.32
CA ALA A 361 -21.93 -29.30 -12.00
C ALA A 361 -21.53 -30.35 -10.95
N GLY A 362 -20.57 -30.04 -10.09
CA GLY A 362 -20.35 -30.81 -8.88
C GLY A 362 -21.61 -30.76 -8.00
N PRO A 363 -21.79 -31.70 -7.07
CA PRO A 363 -22.92 -31.69 -6.16
C PRO A 363 -23.00 -30.31 -5.48
N ALA A 364 -24.19 -29.69 -5.53
CA ALA A 364 -24.44 -28.41 -4.87
C ALA A 364 -24.06 -28.52 -3.38
N ALA A 365 -23.25 -27.60 -2.90
CA ALA A 365 -22.93 -27.53 -1.49
C ALA A 365 -24.26 -27.37 -0.70
N PRO A 366 -24.49 -28.13 0.38
CA PRO A 366 -25.69 -27.98 1.18
C PRO A 366 -25.77 -26.56 1.73
N ALA A 367 -26.96 -25.97 1.71
CA ALA A 367 -27.23 -24.68 2.31
C ALA A 367 -26.65 -24.66 3.74
N ARG A 368 -25.81 -23.69 4.04
CA ARG A 368 -25.18 -23.56 5.37
C ARG A 368 -26.27 -23.40 6.43
N ALA A 369 -26.36 -24.39 7.31
CA ALA A 369 -26.91 -24.18 8.63
C ALA A 369 -25.93 -23.27 9.39
N GLU A 370 -26.47 -22.30 10.11
CA GLU A 370 -25.69 -21.40 10.97
C GLU A 370 -24.81 -22.23 11.92
N GLN A 371 -23.51 -22.30 11.63
CA GLN A 371 -22.52 -22.82 12.56
C GLN A 371 -21.67 -21.62 13.04
N GLU A 372 -21.90 -21.30 14.30
CA GLU A 372 -21.00 -20.45 15.08
C GLU A 372 -19.62 -21.11 15.17
N GLY A 373 -18.59 -20.36 14.78
CA GLY A 373 -17.24 -20.47 15.31
C GLY A 373 -16.37 -21.60 14.81
N SER A 374 -15.64 -21.37 13.73
CA SER A 374 -14.19 -21.58 13.65
C SER A 374 -13.69 -20.94 12.34
N GLY A 375 -12.97 -19.81 12.46
CA GLY A 375 -12.48 -19.06 11.31
C GLY A 375 -11.34 -19.76 10.60
N ALA A 376 -11.66 -20.68 9.70
CA ALA A 376 -10.73 -21.09 8.65
C ALA A 376 -10.85 -20.07 7.51
N GLN A 377 -9.82 -19.24 7.36
CA GLN A 377 -9.72 -18.31 6.25
C GLN A 377 -9.61 -19.10 4.94
N VAL A 378 -10.59 -18.98 4.06
CA VAL A 378 -10.47 -19.46 2.69
C VAL A 378 -9.72 -18.38 1.92
N ALA A 379 -8.45 -18.65 1.65
CA ALA A 379 -7.62 -17.79 0.82
C ALA A 379 -8.15 -17.75 -0.61
N GLY A 380 -8.14 -16.57 -1.23
CA GLY A 380 -8.53 -16.38 -2.63
C GLY A 380 -7.33 -16.56 -3.56
N LEU A 381 -7.56 -17.16 -4.72
CA LEU A 381 -6.62 -17.20 -5.83
C LEU A 381 -7.09 -16.26 -6.92
N GLU A 382 -6.21 -15.39 -7.39
CA GLU A 382 -6.50 -14.47 -8.50
C GLU A 382 -5.55 -14.71 -9.66
N VAL A 383 -6.13 -14.85 -10.86
CA VAL A 383 -5.38 -15.02 -12.11
C VAL A 383 -5.66 -13.82 -12.99
N GLN A 384 -4.62 -13.14 -13.43
CA GLN A 384 -4.74 -11.98 -14.32
C GLN A 384 -4.51 -12.41 -15.78
N LEU A 385 -5.49 -12.12 -16.63
CA LEU A 385 -5.46 -12.36 -18.07
C LEU A 385 -5.44 -11.03 -18.83
N GLU A 386 -4.76 -11.00 -19.97
CA GLU A 386 -4.87 -9.89 -20.91
C GLU A 386 -5.90 -10.17 -22.00
N HIS A 387 -6.76 -9.17 -22.28
CA HIS A 387 -7.61 -9.18 -23.47
C HIS A 387 -6.94 -8.41 -24.60
N GLY A 388 -6.49 -9.16 -25.61
CA GLY A 388 -6.19 -8.59 -26.92
C GLY A 388 -7.49 -8.49 -27.72
N ALA A 389 -7.92 -7.29 -28.09
CA ALA A 389 -8.91 -7.12 -29.15
C ALA A 389 -8.27 -7.57 -30.47
N GLY A 390 -8.46 -8.85 -30.83
CA GLY A 390 -7.89 -9.46 -32.03
C GLY A 390 -8.92 -9.59 -33.13
N HIS A 391 -8.64 -9.01 -34.29
CA HIS A 391 -9.19 -9.50 -35.55
C HIS A 391 -8.59 -10.88 -35.86
N ALA A 392 -9.42 -11.78 -36.33
CA ALA A 392 -9.08 -13.14 -36.73
C ALA A 392 -7.94 -13.16 -37.77
N GLY A 393 -6.89 -13.96 -37.50
CA GLY A 393 -5.86 -14.30 -38.46
C GLY A 393 -4.48 -14.46 -37.84
N GLU A 394 -4.05 -15.74 -37.73
CA GLU A 394 -2.69 -16.22 -37.48
C GLU A 394 -2.13 -16.18 -36.05
N ALA A 395 -1.48 -17.31 -35.69
CA ALA A 395 -0.87 -17.69 -34.44
C ALA A 395 -0.32 -16.52 -33.60
N GLY A 396 -0.99 -16.24 -32.48
CA GLY A 396 -0.76 -15.01 -31.72
C GLY A 396 0.27 -15.15 -30.62
N GLU A 397 1.17 -14.22 -30.62
CA GLU A 397 1.94 -13.84 -29.43
C GLU A 397 1.00 -13.23 -28.38
N LEU A 398 0.99 -13.81 -27.20
CA LEU A 398 0.37 -13.23 -26.01
C LEU A 398 1.34 -12.17 -25.44
N ALA A 399 1.19 -10.93 -25.91
CA ALA A 399 1.96 -9.80 -25.38
C ALA A 399 1.04 -8.90 -24.55
N VAL A 400 1.57 -8.36 -23.44
CA VAL A 400 0.98 -7.23 -22.72
C VAL A 400 0.85 -6.07 -23.72
N ARG A 401 -0.28 -5.99 -24.45
CA ARG A 401 -0.55 -4.84 -25.31
C ARG A 401 -1.18 -3.74 -24.45
N ARG A 402 -0.38 -2.69 -24.23
CA ARG A 402 -0.93 -1.38 -23.86
C ARG A 402 -1.99 -1.02 -24.90
N GLN A 403 -3.22 -0.74 -24.49
CA GLN A 403 -4.15 -0.02 -25.33
C GLN A 403 -3.48 1.30 -25.73
N ARG A 404 -3.07 1.43 -26.99
CA ARG A 404 -2.65 2.72 -27.54
C ARG A 404 -3.90 3.58 -27.66
N PRO A 405 -3.85 4.87 -27.27
CA PRO A 405 -4.90 5.80 -27.64
C PRO A 405 -4.93 5.90 -29.16
N GLU A 406 -6.13 5.87 -29.75
CA GLU A 406 -6.34 6.13 -31.16
C GLU A 406 -5.71 7.49 -31.53
N GLY A 407 -4.76 7.49 -32.44
CA GLY A 407 -4.15 8.72 -32.96
C GLY A 407 -2.64 8.90 -32.76
N ALA A 408 -1.91 7.95 -32.17
CA ALA A 408 -0.46 8.07 -32.05
C ALA A 408 0.26 7.60 -33.37
N PRO A 409 1.24 8.35 -33.91
CA PRO A 409 1.93 8.00 -35.14
C PRO A 409 2.75 6.71 -34.99
N VAL A 410 2.68 5.87 -36.01
CA VAL A 410 3.47 4.64 -36.14
C VAL A 410 4.93 5.05 -36.37
N VAL A 411 5.83 4.73 -35.45
CA VAL A 411 7.27 4.79 -35.69
C VAL A 411 7.70 3.42 -36.19
N ASP A 412 8.10 3.37 -37.46
CA ASP A 412 8.59 2.18 -38.14
C ASP A 412 9.92 1.71 -37.53
N GLN A 413 9.99 0.42 -37.17
CA GLN A 413 11.23 -0.19 -36.70
C GLN A 413 12.11 -0.59 -37.88
N GLY A 414 12.99 0.30 -38.27
CA GLY A 414 13.94 0.05 -39.36
C GLY A 414 14.92 1.20 -39.62
N GLY A 415 15.57 1.68 -38.57
CA GLY A 415 16.59 2.73 -38.73
C GLY A 415 17.70 2.62 -37.71
N GLU A 416 18.88 2.21 -38.18
CA GLU A 416 20.14 2.33 -37.44
C GLU A 416 20.34 3.76 -36.96
N VAL A 417 20.39 3.99 -35.67
CA VAL A 417 20.80 5.26 -35.08
C VAL A 417 22.32 5.31 -35.05
N ARG A 418 22.93 5.94 -36.05
CA ARG A 418 24.32 6.42 -35.98
C ARG A 418 24.35 7.62 -35.05
N VAL A 419 25.01 7.47 -33.91
CA VAL A 419 25.36 8.56 -33.02
C VAL A 419 26.46 9.40 -33.72
N GLY A 420 26.07 10.59 -34.20
CA GLY A 420 27.02 11.58 -34.72
C GLY A 420 27.71 12.28 -33.55
N GLU A 421 29.02 12.10 -33.45
CA GLU A 421 29.90 12.92 -32.61
C GLU A 421 29.83 14.38 -33.06
N GLN A 422 29.27 15.28 -32.29
CA GLN A 422 29.46 16.71 -32.41
C GLN A 422 30.66 17.12 -31.53
N ARG A 423 31.76 17.49 -32.21
CA ARG A 423 32.86 18.24 -31.64
C ARG A 423 32.40 19.67 -31.33
N PRO A 424 32.77 20.24 -30.16
CA PRO A 424 32.56 21.67 -29.90
C PRO A 424 33.67 22.48 -30.58
N GLU A 425 33.28 23.55 -31.27
CA GLU A 425 34.15 24.59 -31.84
C GLU A 425 34.87 25.36 -30.75
N ARG A 426 36.16 25.65 -31.05
CA ARG A 426 37.05 26.49 -30.25
C ARG A 426 36.66 27.96 -30.43
N GLY A 427 36.36 28.66 -29.34
CA GLY A 427 36.39 30.11 -29.23
C GLY A 427 37.52 30.55 -28.27
N ARG A 428 38.34 31.46 -28.80
CA ARG A 428 39.56 32.02 -28.16
C ARG A 428 39.24 32.97 -27.02
N GLY A 429 40.19 33.05 -26.07
CA GLY A 429 40.52 34.33 -25.45
C GLY A 429 40.81 34.28 -23.95
N ASP A 430 42.11 34.37 -23.65
CA ASP A 430 42.87 35.14 -22.66
C ASP A 430 42.90 34.70 -21.19
N ALA A 431 43.99 34.19 -20.82
CA ALA A 431 45.20 34.55 -20.07
C ALA A 431 45.05 35.11 -18.62
N LEU A 432 45.94 34.61 -17.79
CA LEU A 432 46.45 35.09 -16.46
C LEU A 432 45.81 34.38 -15.26
N GLY A 433 46.57 33.63 -14.51
CA GLY A 433 47.68 33.87 -13.68
C GLY A 433 47.97 32.70 -12.73
N ALA A 434 49.23 32.40 -12.63
CA ALA A 434 49.86 31.35 -11.84
C ALA A 434 49.76 31.59 -10.31
N ALA A 435 49.82 30.51 -9.60
CA ALA A 435 50.68 30.21 -8.49
C ALA A 435 50.03 29.41 -7.36
N GLY A 436 50.71 28.39 -6.92
CA GLY A 436 50.83 28.00 -5.55
C GLY A 436 50.62 26.51 -5.30
N ARG A 437 51.65 25.70 -5.54
CA ARG A 437 51.80 24.37 -4.90
C ARG A 437 52.20 24.59 -3.47
N ASP A 438 51.50 23.90 -2.55
CA ASP A 438 52.21 23.43 -1.35
C ASP A 438 51.66 22.07 -0.93
N ARG A 439 52.59 21.13 -0.90
CA ARG A 439 52.49 19.81 -0.29
C ARG A 439 52.69 19.99 1.21
N VAL A 440 51.83 19.33 2.02
CA VAL A 440 52.22 18.97 3.40
C VAL A 440 51.88 17.49 3.61
N GLU A 441 52.93 16.73 3.90
CA GLU A 441 52.94 15.34 4.34
C GLU A 441 52.61 15.20 5.84
N PRO A 442 52.37 13.96 6.32
CA PRO A 442 51.57 13.68 7.51
C PRO A 442 52.39 13.57 8.81
N GLY A 443 51.73 13.81 9.91
CA GLY A 443 52.31 13.61 11.22
C GLY A 443 51.30 13.28 12.32
N GLY A 444 51.47 12.10 12.92
CA GLY A 444 51.31 11.91 14.35
C GLY A 444 49.93 11.46 14.87
N GLU A 445 49.78 10.18 15.13
CA GLU A 445 48.88 9.68 16.18
C GLU A 445 49.26 10.24 17.58
N PRO A 446 48.29 10.35 18.49
CA PRO A 446 48.33 9.39 19.61
C PRO A 446 46.98 8.84 20.08
N GLY A 447 47.10 7.65 20.59
CA GLY A 447 46.21 6.73 21.22
C GLY A 447 45.19 7.27 22.23
N GLY A 448 44.11 6.52 22.37
CA GLY A 448 43.10 6.71 23.41
C GLY A 448 41.94 5.78 23.27
N ASP A 449 41.97 4.72 24.06
CA ASP A 449 40.90 4.00 24.69
C ASP A 449 39.75 3.39 23.85
N ALA A 450 39.76 2.07 23.79
CA ALA A 450 38.66 1.21 23.40
C ALA A 450 37.47 1.29 24.40
N PRO A 451 36.23 1.24 23.93
CA PRO A 451 35.06 1.15 24.81
C PRO A 451 34.91 -0.28 25.41
N PRO A 452 34.29 -0.41 26.59
CA PRO A 452 34.15 -1.69 27.29
C PRO A 452 33.16 -2.62 26.62
N ALA A 453 33.43 -3.92 26.72
CA ALA A 453 32.60 -5.01 26.24
C ALA A 453 31.24 -5.06 26.95
N PRO A 454 30.15 -5.58 26.28
CA PRO A 454 28.84 -5.73 26.88
C PRO A 454 28.81 -6.85 27.93
N PRO A 455 27.93 -6.77 28.94
CA PRO A 455 27.84 -7.76 30.03
C PRO A 455 27.27 -9.09 29.54
N GLY A 456 27.83 -10.18 30.09
CA GLY A 456 27.54 -11.55 29.78
C GLY A 456 26.08 -11.96 30.03
N ARG A 457 25.64 -12.94 29.25
CA ARG A 457 24.35 -13.63 29.37
C ARG A 457 24.27 -14.38 30.73
N PRO A 458 23.10 -14.41 31.38
CA PRO A 458 22.89 -15.34 32.47
C PRO A 458 22.68 -16.76 31.93
N GLU A 459 23.39 -17.71 32.50
CA GLU A 459 23.19 -19.16 32.31
C GLU A 459 21.82 -19.54 32.92
N ILE A 460 21.00 -20.20 32.09
CA ILE A 460 19.78 -20.86 32.55
C ILE A 460 20.19 -22.28 32.98
N GLY A 461 20.20 -22.53 34.28
CA GLY A 461 20.38 -23.85 34.84
C GLY A 461 19.17 -24.75 34.58
N GLU A 462 19.46 -25.97 34.17
CA GLU A 462 18.50 -27.09 34.10
C GLU A 462 17.95 -27.40 35.49
N GLY A 463 16.63 -27.58 35.57
CA GLY A 463 15.90 -28.10 36.71
C GLY A 463 14.46 -28.40 36.29
#